data_dda626d638b1419f8820ae5eb8e2d697
#
_entry.id   dda626d638b1419f8820ae5eb8e2d697
#
_cell.length_a   1.000
_cell.length_b   1.000
_cell.length_c   1.000
_cell.angle_alpha   90.00
_cell.angle_beta   90.00
_cell.angle_gamma   90.00
#
_symmetry.space_group_name_H-M   'P 1'
#
loop_
_entity.id
_entity.type
_entity.pdbx_description
1 polymer ?
#
loop_
_entity_poly.entity_id
_entity_poly.type
_entity_poly.pdbx_seq_one_letter_code
_entity_poly.pdbx_strand_id
1 'polypeptide(L)'
;MAKDSKTVASTCWECSTHCGGLFTTENGRVTKIAPNPDHPASQGAFCIKGFRGLPELTYHPDRVLHPMRRKGQRGGGQWQKITWDDALDEMCENFLKVQKEYGRLSLCGAV
;
A
#
# COMPACT_ATOMS: atom_id res chain seq x y z
N MET A 1 -21.52 -25.33 -2.38
CA MET A 1 -20.85 -24.47 -3.38
C MET A 1 -19.35 -24.67 -3.21
N ALA A 2 -18.62 -25.02 -4.27
CA ALA A 2 -17.18 -25.15 -4.21
C ALA A 2 -16.58 -23.78 -3.87
N LYS A 3 -15.71 -23.71 -2.86
CA LYS A 3 -14.96 -22.48 -2.55
C LYS A 3 -14.03 -22.22 -3.74
N ASP A 4 -14.15 -21.03 -4.33
CA ASP A 4 -13.18 -20.58 -5.34
C ASP A 4 -11.87 -20.28 -4.63
N SER A 5 -10.99 -21.29 -4.60
CA SER A 5 -9.69 -21.20 -3.92
C SER A 5 -8.57 -21.29 -4.96
N LYS A 6 -7.68 -20.31 -4.95
CA LYS A 6 -6.55 -20.22 -5.87
C LYS A 6 -5.28 -19.82 -5.13
N THR A 7 -4.16 -20.49 -5.45
CA THR A 7 -2.83 -20.08 -4.96
C THR A 7 -2.03 -19.47 -6.10
N VAL A 8 -1.47 -18.28 -5.87
CA VAL A 8 -0.64 -17.53 -6.82
C VAL A 8 0.69 -17.15 -6.20
N ALA A 9 1.75 -17.18 -6.99
CA ALA A 9 3.04 -16.63 -6.59
C ALA A 9 3.01 -15.10 -6.72
N SER A 10 3.49 -14.42 -5.71
CA SER A 10 3.62 -12.95 -5.69
C SER A 10 4.76 -12.54 -4.76
N THR A 11 4.99 -11.24 -4.62
CA THR A 11 6.03 -10.68 -3.77
C THR A 11 5.46 -9.90 -2.59
N CYS A 12 6.19 -9.91 -1.49
CA CYS A 12 5.90 -9.11 -0.31
C CYS A 12 6.35 -7.65 -0.53
N TRP A 13 5.60 -6.68 -0.05
CA TRP A 13 5.93 -5.24 -0.18
C TRP A 13 6.26 -4.57 1.15
N GLU A 14 6.34 -5.31 2.27
CA GLU A 14 6.56 -4.74 3.61
C GLU A 14 7.95 -4.12 3.79
N CYS A 15 8.89 -4.46 2.92
CA CYS A 15 10.21 -3.85 2.90
C CYS A 15 10.88 -4.04 1.54
N SER A 16 12.05 -3.43 1.34
CA SER A 16 12.84 -3.47 0.11
C SER A 16 13.38 -4.84 -0.30
N THR A 17 13.22 -5.88 0.53
CA THR A 17 13.69 -7.24 0.21
C THR A 17 12.78 -7.95 -0.79
N HIS A 18 11.50 -7.58 -0.87
CA HIS A 18 10.52 -8.15 -1.81
C HIS A 18 10.50 -9.69 -1.85
N CYS A 19 10.48 -10.34 -0.69
CA CYS A 19 10.48 -11.81 -0.59
C CYS A 19 9.30 -12.43 -1.34
N GLY A 20 9.55 -13.55 -2.03
CA GLY A 20 8.53 -14.31 -2.74
C GLY A 20 7.63 -15.11 -1.81
N GLY A 21 6.33 -15.02 -2.03
CA GLY A 21 5.32 -15.76 -1.29
C GLY A 21 4.33 -16.47 -2.21
N LEU A 22 3.73 -17.53 -1.70
CA LEU A 22 2.58 -18.23 -2.27
C LEU A 22 1.34 -17.78 -1.52
N PHE A 23 0.46 -17.06 -2.20
CA PHE A 23 -0.74 -16.45 -1.63
C PHE A 23 -1.96 -17.27 -2.04
N THR A 24 -2.63 -17.88 -1.07
CA THR A 24 -3.89 -18.58 -1.31
C THR A 24 -5.05 -17.62 -1.06
N THR A 25 -5.93 -17.49 -2.04
CA THR A 25 -7.15 -16.68 -1.96
C THR A 25 -8.37 -17.59 -1.93
N GLU A 26 -9.35 -17.23 -1.10
CA GLU A 26 -10.68 -17.83 -1.07
C GLU A 26 -11.71 -16.70 -1.15
N ASN A 27 -12.62 -16.77 -2.10
CA ASN A 27 -13.65 -15.75 -2.31
C ASN A 27 -13.08 -14.32 -2.38
N GLY A 28 -11.93 -14.14 -3.08
CA GLY A 28 -11.28 -12.84 -3.25
C GLY A 28 -10.47 -12.33 -2.05
N ARG A 29 -10.34 -13.10 -0.96
CA ARG A 29 -9.51 -12.75 0.19
C ARG A 29 -8.31 -13.67 0.32
N VAL A 30 -7.16 -13.12 0.67
CA VAL A 30 -5.98 -13.91 1.03
C VAL A 30 -6.23 -14.59 2.39
N THR A 31 -6.22 -15.93 2.38
CA THR A 31 -6.47 -16.75 3.57
C THR A 31 -5.21 -17.44 4.09
N LYS A 32 -4.20 -17.60 3.22
CA LYS A 32 -2.94 -18.22 3.59
C LYS A 32 -1.79 -17.59 2.80
N ILE A 33 -0.68 -17.41 3.48
CA ILE A 33 0.60 -17.01 2.87
C ILE A 33 1.64 -18.05 3.26
N ALA A 34 2.40 -18.54 2.29
CA ALA A 34 3.52 -19.45 2.50
C ALA A 34 4.77 -18.91 1.79
N PRO A 35 5.99 -19.23 2.26
CA PRO A 35 7.20 -18.89 1.52
C PRO A 35 7.18 -19.54 0.13
N ASN A 36 7.74 -18.85 -0.86
CA ASN A 36 7.96 -19.43 -2.18
C ASN A 36 9.43 -19.89 -2.30
N PRO A 37 9.71 -21.21 -2.29
CA PRO A 37 11.07 -21.72 -2.41
C PRO A 37 11.70 -21.43 -3.77
N ASP A 38 10.89 -21.28 -4.82
CA ASP A 38 11.34 -21.04 -6.19
C ASP A 38 11.63 -19.56 -6.48
N HIS A 39 11.43 -18.68 -5.50
CA HIS A 39 11.72 -17.26 -5.68
C HIS A 39 13.24 -17.03 -5.71
N PRO A 40 13.81 -16.43 -6.79
CA PRO A 40 15.25 -16.41 -7.03
C PRO A 40 16.06 -15.66 -5.96
N ALA A 41 15.49 -14.61 -5.37
CA ALA A 41 16.17 -13.79 -4.38
C ALA A 41 15.97 -14.28 -2.95
N SER A 42 14.77 -14.67 -2.55
CA SER A 42 14.48 -15.05 -1.15
C SER A 42 14.56 -16.54 -0.88
N GLN A 43 14.51 -17.41 -1.91
CA GLN A 43 14.70 -18.86 -1.83
C GLN A 43 13.96 -19.51 -0.64
N GLY A 44 12.71 -19.14 -0.44
CA GLY A 44 11.88 -19.62 0.67
C GLY A 44 12.03 -18.85 1.97
N ALA A 45 12.88 -17.82 2.05
CA ALA A 45 12.88 -16.92 3.20
C ALA A 45 11.67 -15.98 3.16
N PHE A 46 10.93 -15.90 4.28
CA PHE A 46 9.77 -15.03 4.42
C PHE A 46 9.56 -14.70 5.90
N CYS A 47 9.49 -13.43 6.27
CA CYS A 47 9.48 -13.02 7.66
C CYS A 47 8.05 -12.77 8.20
N ILE A 48 7.97 -12.58 9.52
CA ILE A 48 6.70 -12.35 10.23
C ILE A 48 5.92 -11.12 9.72
N LYS A 49 6.61 -10.09 9.22
CA LYS A 49 5.95 -8.90 8.64
C LYS A 49 5.08 -9.29 7.43
N GLY A 50 5.61 -10.11 6.54
CA GLY A 50 4.86 -10.58 5.39
C GLY A 50 3.74 -11.55 5.75
N PHE A 51 3.96 -12.44 6.74
CA PHE A 51 2.92 -13.39 7.15
C PHE A 51 1.74 -12.74 7.87
N ARG A 52 2.01 -11.78 8.76
CA ARG A 52 0.99 -11.13 9.58
C ARG A 52 0.68 -9.70 9.13
N GLY A 53 1.71 -8.91 8.85
CA GLY A 53 1.55 -7.50 8.49
C GLY A 53 0.72 -7.32 7.22
N LEU A 54 0.98 -8.08 6.16
CA LEU A 54 0.23 -7.95 4.92
C LEU A 54 -1.28 -8.17 5.08
N PRO A 55 -1.76 -9.28 5.70
CA PRO A 55 -3.19 -9.47 5.91
C PRO A 55 -3.79 -8.44 6.85
N GLU A 56 -3.10 -8.11 7.95
CA GLU A 56 -3.57 -7.13 8.92
C GLU A 56 -3.72 -5.74 8.30
N LEU A 57 -2.71 -5.26 7.55
CA LEU A 57 -2.77 -3.98 6.88
C LEU A 57 -3.78 -3.96 5.72
N THR A 58 -3.88 -5.05 4.97
CA THR A 58 -4.78 -5.13 3.82
C THR A 58 -6.24 -5.11 4.22
N TYR A 59 -6.58 -5.80 5.32
CA TYR A 59 -7.97 -6.00 5.74
C TYR A 59 -8.33 -5.26 7.03
N HIS A 60 -7.48 -4.33 7.49
CA HIS A 60 -7.75 -3.55 8.68
C HIS A 60 -9.01 -2.69 8.50
N PRO A 61 -9.94 -2.66 9.45
CA PRO A 61 -11.19 -1.89 9.34
C PRO A 61 -10.96 -0.38 9.17
N ASP A 62 -9.89 0.15 9.77
CA ASP A 62 -9.54 1.57 9.68
C ASP A 62 -8.64 1.90 8.48
N ARG A 63 -8.43 0.95 7.57
CA ARG A 63 -7.64 1.22 6.36
C ARG A 63 -8.26 2.33 5.54
N VAL A 64 -7.47 3.35 5.23
CA VAL A 64 -7.88 4.44 4.34
C VAL A 64 -8.00 3.92 2.90
N LEU A 65 -9.23 3.89 2.38
CA LEU A 65 -9.55 3.35 1.05
C LEU A 65 -9.80 4.43 -0.01
N HIS A 66 -9.80 5.69 0.40
CA HIS A 66 -10.09 6.82 -0.48
C HIS A 66 -9.19 8.00 -0.14
N PRO A 67 -8.90 8.89 -1.10
CA PRO A 67 -8.22 10.13 -0.80
C PRO A 67 -8.99 10.95 0.23
N MET A 68 -8.26 11.59 1.13
CA MET A 68 -8.85 12.39 2.18
C MET A 68 -8.14 13.74 2.28
N ARG A 69 -8.92 14.81 2.26
CA ARG A 69 -8.45 16.18 2.50
C ARG A 69 -8.62 16.53 3.95
N ARG A 70 -7.60 17.18 4.54
CA ARG A 70 -7.70 17.68 5.91
C ARG A 70 -8.73 18.81 5.99
N LYS A 71 -9.60 18.71 7.00
CA LYS A 71 -10.55 19.76 7.35
C LYS A 71 -10.09 20.44 8.66
N GLY A 72 -9.79 21.73 8.60
CA GLY A 72 -9.34 22.49 9.76
C GLY A 72 -7.82 22.44 9.98
N GLN A 73 -7.41 22.63 11.24
CA GLN A 73 -6.00 22.79 11.61
C GLN A 73 -5.20 21.48 11.50
N ARG A 74 -3.89 21.61 11.25
CA ARG A 74 -2.94 20.49 11.30
C ARG A 74 -2.93 19.86 12.69
N GLY A 75 -3.04 18.54 12.75
CA GLY A 75 -3.14 17.81 14.04
C GLY A 75 -4.57 17.65 14.57
N GLY A 76 -5.56 18.34 14.01
CA GLY A 76 -6.96 18.26 14.45
C GLY A 76 -7.69 16.93 14.12
N GLY A 77 -7.09 16.03 13.35
CA GLY A 77 -7.63 14.70 13.04
C GLY A 77 -8.92 14.68 12.21
N GLN A 78 -9.35 15.84 11.70
CA GLN A 78 -10.57 15.94 10.89
C GLN A 78 -10.26 15.80 9.41
N TRP A 79 -10.93 14.83 8.76
CA TRP A 79 -10.70 14.49 7.37
C TRP A 79 -12.01 14.45 6.59
N GLN A 80 -11.96 14.87 5.34
CA GLN A 80 -13.06 14.81 4.39
C GLN A 80 -12.66 13.92 3.22
N LYS A 81 -13.49 12.94 2.88
CA LYS A 81 -13.32 12.14 1.67
C LYS A 81 -13.48 13.03 0.43
N ILE A 82 -12.57 12.86 -0.53
CA ILE A 82 -12.58 13.54 -1.83
C ILE A 82 -12.44 12.54 -2.96
N THR A 83 -12.62 12.96 -4.20
CA THR A 83 -12.36 12.13 -5.38
C THR A 83 -10.87 11.99 -5.64
N TRP A 84 -10.47 11.02 -6.47
CA TRP A 84 -9.08 10.90 -6.92
C TRP A 84 -8.68 12.07 -7.80
N ASP A 85 -9.59 12.56 -8.66
CA ASP A 85 -9.32 13.71 -9.53
C ASP A 85 -9.05 14.95 -8.68
N ASP A 86 -9.92 15.27 -7.71
CA ASP A 86 -9.70 16.39 -6.78
C ASP A 86 -8.37 16.28 -6.04
N ALA A 87 -7.99 15.07 -5.60
CA ALA A 87 -6.75 14.86 -4.88
C ALA A 87 -5.52 15.09 -5.76
N LEU A 88 -5.54 14.57 -6.98
CA LEU A 88 -4.44 14.70 -7.94
C LEU A 88 -4.28 16.15 -8.41
N ASP A 89 -5.38 16.83 -8.72
CA ASP A 89 -5.37 18.23 -9.14
C ASP A 89 -4.78 19.12 -8.03
N GLU A 90 -5.25 18.97 -6.79
CA GLU A 90 -4.73 19.71 -5.64
C GLU A 90 -3.23 19.43 -5.39
N MET A 91 -2.78 18.19 -5.55
CA MET A 91 -1.36 17.84 -5.43
C MET A 91 -0.52 18.51 -6.52
N CYS A 92 -0.98 18.45 -7.77
CA CYS A 92 -0.29 19.07 -8.91
C CYS A 92 -0.18 20.59 -8.76
N GLU A 93 -1.27 21.25 -8.39
CA GLU A 93 -1.29 22.70 -8.15
C GLU A 93 -0.30 23.10 -7.05
N ASN A 94 -0.31 22.38 -5.91
CA ASN A 94 0.61 22.65 -4.81
C ASN A 94 2.07 22.40 -5.20
N PHE A 95 2.38 21.35 -5.95
CA PHE A 95 3.73 21.07 -6.43
C PHE A 95 4.23 22.17 -7.37
N LEU A 96 3.43 22.59 -8.33
CA LEU A 96 3.76 23.67 -9.26
C LEU A 96 3.96 25.00 -8.52
N LYS A 97 3.13 25.29 -7.52
CA LYS A 97 3.26 26.48 -6.67
C LYS A 97 4.60 26.47 -5.92
N VAL A 98 4.93 25.37 -5.26
CA VAL A 98 6.18 25.22 -4.50
C VAL A 98 7.39 25.31 -5.42
N GLN A 99 7.37 24.68 -6.59
CA GLN A 99 8.45 24.80 -7.57
C GLN A 99 8.62 26.21 -8.10
N LYS A 100 7.53 26.94 -8.33
CA LYS A 100 7.57 28.34 -8.78
C LYS A 100 8.16 29.26 -7.70
N GLU A 101 7.84 29.02 -6.45
CA GLU A 101 8.25 29.84 -5.30
C GLU A 101 9.69 29.57 -4.86
N TYR A 102 10.08 28.29 -4.81
CA TYR A 102 11.36 27.85 -4.21
C TYR A 102 12.32 27.15 -5.21
N GLY A 103 11.93 27.03 -6.48
CA GLY A 103 12.75 26.43 -7.53
C GLY A 103 12.54 24.90 -7.67
N ARG A 104 13.17 24.33 -8.71
CA ARG A 104 12.93 22.93 -9.13
C ARG A 104 13.38 21.89 -8.11
N LEU A 105 14.33 22.21 -7.23
CA LEU A 105 14.85 21.28 -6.21
C LEU A 105 14.08 21.32 -4.89
N SER A 106 12.97 22.05 -4.83
CA SER A 106 12.15 22.19 -3.62
C SER A 106 11.28 20.96 -3.30
N LEU A 107 11.16 20.01 -4.23
CA LEU A 107 10.44 18.77 -4.03
C LEU A 107 11.42 17.62 -3.83
N CYS A 108 11.22 16.85 -2.76
CA CYS A 108 11.99 15.66 -2.43
C CYS A 108 11.06 14.48 -2.20
N GLY A 109 11.39 13.34 -2.79
CA GLY A 109 10.74 12.05 -2.51
C GLY A 109 11.59 11.25 -1.53
N ALA A 110 10.94 10.68 -0.51
CA ALA A 110 11.56 9.68 0.37
C ALA A 110 11.05 8.29 -0.03
N VAL A 111 11.96 7.33 -0.21
CA VAL A 111 11.69 5.92 -0.54
C VAL A 111 12.26 4.99 0.52
#